data_dbd1b4dc871562118b2b72be773e43be
#
_entry.id   dbd1b4dc871562118b2b72be773e43be
#
_cell.length_a   1.000
_cell.length_b   1.000
_cell.length_c   1.000
_cell.angle_alpha   90.00
_cell.angle_beta   90.00
_cell.angle_gamma   90.00
#
_symmetry.space_group_name_H-M   'P 1'
#
loop_
_entity.id
_entity.type
_entity.pdbx_description
1 polymer ?
#
loop_
_entity_poly.entity_id
_entity_poly.type
_entity_poly.pdbx_seq_one_letter_code
_entity_poly.pdbx_strand_id
1 'polypeptide(L)'
;MPSIRRVRQRYSVGTLRKHVSQSICGVTPVGASSGFNLYSPTFVRGLRKDELPAMAKAYGRSVNLAREAGFDAVEIHAGHGYLISQFLSPYTNHRKDEYGGSLENRMRFMDMVMEE
;
A
#
# COMPACT_ATOMS: atom_id res chain seq x y z
N MET A 1 -2.86 -31.08 17.55
CA MET A 1 -3.10 -30.05 16.54
C MET A 1 -2.45 -28.76 17.00
N PRO A 2 -1.47 -28.22 16.31
CA PRO A 2 -0.91 -26.92 16.69
C PRO A 2 -1.98 -25.83 16.45
N SER A 3 -2.21 -25.00 17.47
CA SER A 3 -3.13 -23.89 17.40
C SER A 3 -2.66 -22.87 16.35
N ILE A 4 -3.50 -22.59 15.38
CA ILE A 4 -3.28 -21.52 14.39
C ILE A 4 -3.26 -20.19 15.16
N ARG A 5 -2.07 -19.67 15.44
CA ARG A 5 -1.93 -18.31 15.94
C ARG A 5 -2.22 -17.34 14.79
N ARG A 6 -3.41 -16.77 14.78
CA ARG A 6 -3.74 -15.64 13.90
C ARG A 6 -2.85 -14.45 14.29
N VAL A 7 -1.79 -14.27 13.57
CA VAL A 7 -1.01 -13.05 13.69
C VAL A 7 -1.59 -12.01 12.74
N ARG A 8 -2.38 -11.09 13.30
CA ARG A 8 -2.81 -9.90 12.59
C ARG A 8 -1.70 -8.85 12.70
N GLN A 9 -0.68 -8.95 11.87
CA GLN A 9 0.27 -7.86 11.74
C GLN A 9 -0.08 -7.06 10.49
N ARG A 10 -0.75 -5.92 10.71
CA ARG A 10 -1.15 -4.98 9.66
C ARG A 10 0.04 -4.09 9.33
N TYR A 11 0.93 -4.54 8.49
CA TYR A 11 1.92 -3.68 7.86
C TYR A 11 1.48 -3.32 6.45
N SER A 12 0.75 -2.23 6.30
CA SER A 12 0.76 -1.52 5.05
C SER A 12 1.82 -0.42 5.16
N VAL A 13 2.84 -0.47 4.32
CA VAL A 13 3.88 0.57 4.25
C VAL A 13 3.26 1.95 4.00
N GLY A 14 2.05 2.00 3.42
CA GLY A 14 1.25 3.20 3.26
C GLY A 14 0.46 3.63 4.50
N THR A 15 0.17 2.71 5.43
CA THR A 15 -0.73 2.98 6.57
C THR A 15 -0.07 3.81 7.66
N LEU A 16 1.17 3.51 8.01
CA LEU A 16 1.91 4.28 9.02
C LEU A 16 2.06 5.75 8.63
N ARG A 17 2.21 6.04 7.33
CA ARG A 17 2.33 7.42 6.84
C ARG A 17 1.00 8.15 6.67
N LYS A 18 -0.13 7.41 6.65
CA LYS A 18 -1.46 8.00 6.46
C LYS A 18 -2.06 8.55 7.76
N HIS A 19 -1.66 8.02 8.91
CA HIS A 19 -2.15 8.43 10.23
C HIS A 19 -1.20 9.34 10.99
N VAL A 20 0.02 9.52 10.50
CA VAL A 20 0.97 10.45 11.11
C VAL A 20 0.95 11.75 10.33
N SER A 21 0.59 12.83 10.98
CA SER A 21 0.58 14.17 10.38
C SER A 21 1.97 14.51 9.83
N GLN A 22 2.00 15.15 8.66
CA GLN A 22 3.24 15.63 8.04
C GLN A 22 4.05 16.53 9.01
N SER A 23 3.37 17.24 9.90
CA SER A 23 3.97 18.08 10.93
C SER A 23 4.73 17.29 12.01
N ILE A 24 4.42 15.99 12.18
CA ILE A 24 5.05 15.16 13.20
C ILE A 24 6.27 14.42 12.64
N CYS A 25 6.23 13.93 11.40
CA CYS A 25 7.33 13.13 10.85
C CYS A 25 8.12 13.81 9.72
N GLY A 26 7.73 15.00 9.30
CA GLY A 26 8.42 15.75 8.23
C GLY A 26 8.41 15.08 6.85
N VAL A 27 7.64 14.01 6.66
CA VAL A 27 7.60 13.23 5.43
C VAL A 27 6.24 13.37 4.76
N THR A 28 6.23 13.76 3.49
CA THR A 28 5.00 13.81 2.68
C THR A 28 4.44 12.41 2.47
N PRO A 29 3.18 12.13 2.87
CA PRO A 29 2.53 10.85 2.61
C PRO A 29 2.39 10.61 1.10
N VAL A 30 2.39 9.34 0.72
CA VAL A 30 2.23 8.94 -0.68
C VAL A 30 0.97 8.09 -0.89
N GLY A 31 0.40 8.15 -2.09
CA GLY A 31 -0.80 7.40 -2.47
C GLY A 31 -0.80 7.07 -3.96
N ALA A 32 -1.89 6.48 -4.46
CA ALA A 32 -2.04 6.19 -5.88
C ALA A 32 -2.04 7.47 -6.74
N SER A 33 -2.69 8.53 -6.25
CA SER A 33 -2.76 9.84 -6.88
C SER A 33 -2.53 10.95 -5.87
N SER A 34 -2.13 12.12 -6.34
CA SER A 34 -2.02 13.31 -5.48
C SER A 34 -3.41 13.81 -5.08
N GLY A 35 -3.53 14.30 -3.86
CA GLY A 35 -4.79 14.84 -3.35
C GLY A 35 -4.68 15.31 -1.92
N PHE A 36 -5.81 15.76 -1.38
CA PHE A 36 -5.94 16.16 0.01
C PHE A 36 -6.74 15.12 0.79
N ASN A 37 -6.22 14.68 1.92
CA ASN A 37 -6.89 13.74 2.79
C ASN A 37 -7.68 14.49 3.87
N LEU A 38 -9.02 14.40 3.81
CA LEU A 38 -9.92 15.07 4.76
C LEU A 38 -9.89 14.45 6.16
N TYR A 39 -9.63 13.14 6.28
CA TYR A 39 -9.61 12.45 7.58
C TYR A 39 -8.34 12.73 8.38
N SER A 40 -7.27 13.04 7.71
CA SER A 40 -6.03 13.49 8.28
C SER A 40 -5.56 14.66 7.44
N PRO A 41 -5.89 15.92 7.82
CA PRO A 41 -5.70 17.09 7.00
C PRO A 41 -4.26 17.22 6.51
N THR A 42 -3.96 16.60 5.37
CA THR A 42 -2.62 16.57 4.79
C THR A 42 -2.67 16.38 3.29
N PHE A 43 -1.70 16.93 2.60
CA PHE A 43 -1.50 16.66 1.18
C PHE A 43 -0.80 15.32 0.98
N VAL A 44 -1.30 14.54 0.02
CA VAL A 44 -0.75 13.27 -0.40
C VAL A 44 -0.13 13.45 -1.77
N ARG A 45 1.10 13.01 -1.93
CA ARG A 45 1.77 12.97 -3.25
C ARG A 45 1.45 11.63 -3.94
N GLY A 46 1.04 11.68 -5.20
CA GLY A 46 0.94 10.46 -6.01
C GLY A 46 2.31 9.80 -6.19
N LEU A 47 2.37 8.49 -6.07
CA LEU A 47 3.58 7.71 -6.40
C LEU A 47 3.91 7.86 -7.89
N ARG A 48 5.17 8.14 -8.20
CA ARG A 48 5.66 8.11 -9.57
C ARG A 48 5.75 6.67 -10.04
N LYS A 49 5.68 6.46 -11.35
CA LYS A 49 5.78 5.15 -11.97
C LYS A 49 7.08 4.42 -11.59
N ASP A 50 8.20 5.13 -11.58
CA ASP A 50 9.53 4.60 -11.24
C ASP A 50 9.66 4.19 -9.76
N GLU A 51 8.76 4.64 -8.88
CA GLU A 51 8.74 4.28 -7.46
C GLU A 51 7.97 2.98 -7.18
N LEU A 52 7.07 2.56 -8.09
CA LEU A 52 6.18 1.42 -7.85
C LEU A 52 6.91 0.08 -7.66
N PRO A 53 7.96 -0.26 -8.47
CA PRO A 53 8.70 -1.49 -8.25
C PRO A 53 9.40 -1.54 -6.88
N ALA A 54 9.97 -0.42 -6.44
CA ALA A 54 10.60 -0.35 -5.12
C ALA A 54 9.57 -0.50 -3.98
N MET A 55 8.36 0.00 -4.20
CA MET A 55 7.24 -0.15 -3.25
C MET A 55 6.78 -1.60 -3.18
N ALA A 56 6.60 -2.29 -4.31
CA ALA A 56 6.25 -3.71 -4.36
C ALA A 56 7.31 -4.56 -3.64
N LYS A 57 8.58 -4.35 -3.94
CA LYS A 57 9.69 -5.03 -3.24
C LYS A 57 9.69 -4.82 -1.72
N ALA A 58 9.16 -3.68 -1.24
CA ALA A 58 9.03 -3.45 0.19
C ALA A 58 7.99 -4.40 0.84
N TYR A 59 6.93 -4.76 0.12
CA TYR A 59 5.99 -5.81 0.55
C TYR A 59 6.68 -7.17 0.62
N GLY A 60 7.40 -7.58 -0.43
CA GLY A 60 8.16 -8.85 -0.45
C GLY A 60 9.17 -8.94 0.70
N ARG A 61 9.93 -7.87 0.97
CA ARG A 61 10.82 -7.84 2.15
C ARG A 61 10.07 -8.04 3.46
N SER A 62 8.89 -7.45 3.62
CA SER A 62 8.09 -7.59 4.83
C SER A 62 7.57 -9.03 5.01
N VAL A 63 7.18 -9.68 3.91
CA VAL A 63 6.79 -11.10 3.91
C VAL A 63 7.96 -11.98 4.30
N ASN A 64 9.16 -11.75 3.76
CA ASN A 64 10.35 -12.52 4.11
C ASN A 64 10.74 -12.38 5.59
N LEU A 65 10.68 -11.16 6.14
CA LEU A 65 10.93 -10.91 7.56
C LEU A 65 9.90 -11.62 8.46
N ALA A 66 8.63 -11.63 8.07
CA ALA A 66 7.60 -12.37 8.79
C ALA A 66 7.87 -13.87 8.77
N ARG A 67 8.27 -14.42 7.61
CA ARG A 67 8.65 -15.84 7.49
C ARG A 67 9.87 -16.18 8.36
N GLU A 68 10.89 -15.36 8.36
CA GLU A 68 12.08 -15.52 9.22
C GLU A 68 11.73 -15.45 10.72
N ALA A 69 10.75 -14.65 11.08
CA ALA A 69 10.23 -14.57 12.45
C ALA A 69 9.30 -15.73 12.83
N GLY A 70 9.09 -16.73 11.95
CA GLY A 70 8.32 -17.93 12.23
C GLY A 70 6.82 -17.79 12.05
N PHE A 71 6.33 -16.82 11.26
CA PHE A 71 4.91 -16.72 10.92
C PHE A 71 4.54 -17.70 9.79
N ASP A 72 3.37 -18.33 9.92
CA ASP A 72 2.88 -19.34 8.96
C ASP A 72 2.27 -18.69 7.71
N ALA A 73 1.74 -17.46 7.83
CA ALA A 73 1.10 -16.75 6.74
C ALA A 73 1.14 -15.23 6.94
N VAL A 74 1.04 -14.51 5.84
CA VAL A 74 0.93 -13.04 5.78
C VAL A 74 -0.30 -12.67 4.96
N GLU A 75 -1.10 -11.74 5.46
CA GLU A 75 -2.24 -11.19 4.73
C GLU A 75 -1.87 -9.83 4.11
N ILE A 76 -2.01 -9.73 2.79
CA ILE A 76 -1.86 -8.47 2.07
C ILE A 76 -3.18 -7.71 2.11
N HIS A 77 -3.17 -6.56 2.80
CA HIS A 77 -4.39 -5.76 2.97
C HIS A 77 -4.65 -4.83 1.79
N ALA A 78 -5.63 -5.20 0.96
CA ALA A 78 -6.04 -4.45 -0.24
C ALA A 78 -7.37 -3.68 -0.07
N GLY A 79 -7.78 -3.41 1.16
CA GLY A 79 -9.06 -2.76 1.51
C GLY A 79 -8.90 -1.41 2.22
N HIS A 80 -10.03 -0.84 2.64
CA HIS A 80 -10.17 0.30 3.56
C HIS A 80 -9.43 1.59 3.15
N GLY A 81 -9.25 1.84 1.85
CA GLY A 81 -8.57 3.04 1.36
C GLY A 81 -7.06 3.08 1.61
N TYR A 82 -6.42 1.95 1.94
CA TYR A 82 -4.97 1.84 2.01
C TYR A 82 -4.35 1.75 0.61
N LEU A 83 -3.04 1.73 0.50
CA LEU A 83 -2.33 1.97 -0.76
C LEU A 83 -2.84 1.11 -1.92
N ILE A 84 -2.92 -0.21 -1.76
CA ILE A 84 -3.40 -1.10 -2.82
C ILE A 84 -4.86 -0.79 -3.18
N SER A 85 -5.72 -0.61 -2.16
CA SER A 85 -7.11 -0.21 -2.36
C SER A 85 -7.25 1.12 -3.11
N GLN A 86 -6.32 2.07 -2.89
CA GLN A 86 -6.30 3.34 -3.62
C GLN A 86 -6.01 3.15 -5.11
N PHE A 87 -5.15 2.19 -5.47
CA PHE A 87 -4.90 1.86 -6.87
C PHE A 87 -6.12 1.20 -7.52
N LEU A 88 -6.77 0.28 -6.82
CA LEU A 88 -7.94 -0.46 -7.33
C LEU A 88 -9.17 0.43 -7.56
N SER A 89 -9.40 1.42 -6.69
CA SER A 89 -10.58 2.27 -6.73
C SER A 89 -10.47 3.40 -7.75
N PRO A 90 -11.42 3.52 -8.70
CA PRO A 90 -11.46 4.66 -9.62
C PRO A 90 -11.76 5.99 -8.91
N TYR A 91 -12.27 5.94 -7.69
CA TYR A 91 -12.54 7.13 -6.87
C TYR A 91 -11.25 7.78 -6.35
N THR A 92 -10.21 7.01 -6.10
CA THR A 92 -8.93 7.50 -5.55
C THR A 92 -7.78 7.43 -6.55
N ASN A 93 -7.92 6.61 -7.60
CA ASN A 93 -6.93 6.45 -8.65
C ASN A 93 -7.31 7.29 -9.87
N HIS A 94 -6.71 8.48 -9.96
CA HIS A 94 -6.90 9.41 -11.09
C HIS A 94 -5.71 9.39 -12.07
N ARG A 95 -4.89 8.33 -12.02
CA ARG A 95 -3.71 8.19 -12.88
C ARG A 95 -4.09 8.11 -14.36
N LYS A 96 -3.19 8.60 -15.20
CA LYS A 96 -3.32 8.57 -16.67
C LYS A 96 -2.29 7.64 -17.33
N ASP A 97 -1.47 6.96 -16.52
CA ASP A 97 -0.51 5.95 -16.96
C ASP A 97 -1.14 4.54 -16.91
N GLU A 98 -0.34 3.51 -17.17
CA GLU A 98 -0.77 2.10 -17.19
C GLU A 98 -1.20 1.53 -15.83
N TYR A 99 -1.17 2.31 -14.76
CA TYR A 99 -1.65 1.96 -13.43
C TYR A 99 -2.99 2.63 -13.09
N GLY A 100 -3.65 3.28 -14.06
CA GLY A 100 -4.93 3.97 -13.89
C GLY A 100 -5.89 3.77 -15.05
N GLY A 101 -7.14 4.24 -14.91
CA GLY A 101 -8.19 4.11 -15.92
C GLY A 101 -8.92 2.77 -15.84
N SER A 102 -8.66 1.82 -16.73
CA SER A 102 -9.34 0.52 -16.75
C SER A 102 -9.11 -0.30 -15.49
N LEU A 103 -9.99 -1.25 -15.19
CA LEU A 103 -9.82 -2.16 -14.05
C LEU A 103 -8.50 -2.91 -14.14
N GLU A 104 -8.17 -3.42 -15.31
CA GLU A 104 -6.92 -4.13 -15.59
C GLU A 104 -5.70 -3.28 -15.21
N ASN A 105 -5.66 -2.03 -15.63
CA ASN A 105 -4.58 -1.11 -15.28
C ASN A 105 -4.51 -0.85 -13.77
N ARG A 106 -5.66 -0.67 -13.12
CA ARG A 106 -5.71 -0.44 -11.67
C ARG A 106 -5.26 -1.64 -10.85
N MET A 107 -5.37 -2.86 -11.39
CA MET A 107 -4.90 -4.10 -10.75
C MET A 107 -3.38 -4.28 -10.83
N ARG A 108 -2.70 -3.71 -11.83
CA ARG A 108 -1.26 -3.92 -12.08
C ARG A 108 -0.36 -3.72 -10.86
N PHE A 109 -0.66 -2.76 -10.00
CA PHE A 109 0.15 -2.56 -8.80
C PHE A 109 -0.07 -3.69 -7.78
N MET A 110 -1.30 -4.17 -7.63
CA MET A 110 -1.59 -5.34 -6.79
C MET A 110 -0.87 -6.60 -7.33
N ASP A 111 -0.97 -6.85 -8.64
CA ASP A 111 -0.30 -7.98 -9.29
C ASP A 111 1.21 -7.93 -9.03
N MET A 112 1.83 -6.76 -9.23
CA MET A 112 3.25 -6.54 -8.94
C MET A 112 3.63 -6.85 -7.47
N VAL A 113 2.76 -6.52 -6.52
CA VAL A 113 2.96 -6.84 -5.08
C VAL A 113 2.85 -8.34 -4.82
N MET A 114 1.96 -9.02 -5.54
CA MET A 114 1.73 -10.47 -5.36
C MET A 114 2.82 -11.33 -6.02
N GLU A 115 3.58 -10.77 -6.95
CA GLU A 115 4.71 -11.45 -7.62
C GLU A 115 6.02 -11.41 -6.80
N GLU A 116 6.13 -10.54 -5.80
CA GLU A 116 7.31 -10.40 -4.95
C GLU A 116 7.32 -11.42 -3.79
#